data_9fbdafb0c473aad3a04938c21e362abf
#
_entry.id   9fbdafb0c473aad3a04938c21e362abf
#
_cell.length_a   1.000
_cell.length_b   1.000
_cell.length_c   1.000
_cell.angle_alpha   90.00
_cell.angle_beta   90.00
_cell.angle_gamma   90.00
#
_symmetry.space_group_name_H-M   'P 1'
#
loop_
_entity.id
_entity.type
_entity.pdbx_description
1 polymer ?
#
loop_
_entity_poly.entity_id
_entity_poly.type
_entity_poly.pdbx_seq_one_letter_code
_entity_poly.pdbx_strand_id
1 'polypeptide(L)'
;MRNMITVLALLSLAAAACGSEPAELSGFVRDPLPSVRDVALPDVSAGGTPFEMLAQDGGLLIVYFGYTECPDVCPTTLADMRKVYRELGDDGDKVSFAMETIDIERDTSEILPAYVQSFIPEAHALRAPDDVTLRAAADVFGADYSVEITQEGKYEVAHTAHLYAIDDAGLLQVTWAFGTEPEVIVKDIRLLLNEQ
;
A
#
# COMPACT_ATOMS: atom_id res chain seq x y z
N MET A 1 -73.89 13.46 -35.90
CA MET A 1 -72.79 14.14 -35.22
C MET A 1 -72.09 13.09 -34.31
N ARG A 2 -70.96 12.53 -34.69
CA ARG A 2 -70.30 11.45 -33.99
C ARG A 2 -68.97 11.96 -33.58
N ASN A 3 -68.73 12.15 -32.27
CA ASN A 3 -67.50 12.60 -31.69
C ASN A 3 -66.52 11.43 -31.70
N MET A 4 -65.41 11.57 -32.42
CA MET A 4 -64.30 10.68 -32.43
C MET A 4 -63.29 11.18 -31.41
N ILE A 5 -63.16 10.48 -30.27
CA ILE A 5 -62.16 10.75 -29.22
C ILE A 5 -60.90 9.99 -29.59
N THR A 6 -59.85 10.74 -29.98
CA THR A 6 -58.54 10.20 -30.23
C THR A 6 -57.79 10.05 -28.90
N VAL A 7 -57.59 8.83 -28.45
CA VAL A 7 -56.74 8.52 -27.26
C VAL A 7 -55.30 8.48 -27.71
N LEU A 8 -54.54 9.48 -27.27
CA LEU A 8 -53.06 9.51 -27.47
C LEU A 8 -52.42 8.69 -26.36
N ALA A 9 -51.92 7.51 -26.70
CA ALA A 9 -51.13 6.68 -25.78
C ALA A 9 -49.70 7.22 -25.71
N LEU A 10 -49.36 7.85 -24.60
CA LEU A 10 -47.98 8.23 -24.25
C LEU A 10 -47.22 6.95 -23.83
N LEU A 11 -46.34 6.48 -24.68
CA LEU A 11 -45.37 5.43 -24.36
C LEU A 11 -44.23 6.05 -23.55
N SER A 12 -44.24 5.88 -22.22
CA SER A 12 -43.15 6.28 -21.33
C SER A 12 -42.01 5.29 -21.50
N LEU A 13 -40.93 5.68 -22.19
CA LEU A 13 -39.70 4.95 -22.25
C LEU A 13 -38.99 5.12 -20.92
N ALA A 14 -39.11 4.15 -19.99
CA ALA A 14 -38.28 4.07 -18.82
C ALA A 14 -36.88 3.67 -19.26
N ALA A 15 -35.96 4.64 -19.36
CA ALA A 15 -34.52 4.36 -19.46
C ALA A 15 -34.10 3.72 -18.14
N ALA A 16 -33.86 2.40 -18.15
CA ALA A 16 -33.16 1.74 -17.07
C ALA A 16 -31.70 2.25 -17.10
N ALA A 17 -31.42 3.25 -16.26
CA ALA A 17 -30.05 3.59 -15.92
C ALA A 17 -29.50 2.41 -15.13
N CYS A 18 -28.72 1.53 -15.79
CA CYS A 18 -27.80 0.65 -15.11
C CYS A 18 -26.73 1.56 -14.47
N GLY A 19 -27.01 2.07 -13.30
CA GLY A 19 -26.00 2.64 -12.42
C GLY A 19 -25.13 1.46 -11.97
N SER A 20 -23.92 1.34 -12.51
CA SER A 20 -22.88 0.55 -11.85
C SER A 20 -22.68 1.20 -10.48
N GLU A 21 -22.82 0.43 -9.40
CA GLU A 21 -22.39 0.90 -8.09
C GLU A 21 -20.93 1.36 -8.21
N PRO A 22 -20.56 2.47 -7.52
CA PRO A 22 -19.16 2.88 -7.49
C PRO A 22 -18.33 1.68 -7.04
N ALA A 23 -17.23 1.42 -7.74
CA ALA A 23 -16.37 0.31 -7.39
C ALA A 23 -15.69 0.64 -6.05
N GLU A 24 -16.00 -0.13 -5.02
CA GLU A 24 -15.42 0.03 -3.68
C GLU A 24 -14.05 -0.65 -3.60
N LEU A 25 -13.14 -0.03 -2.82
CA LEU A 25 -11.86 -0.64 -2.45
C LEU A 25 -12.11 -1.88 -1.60
N SER A 26 -11.30 -2.92 -1.85
CA SER A 26 -11.43 -4.20 -1.14
C SER A 26 -10.62 -4.22 0.15
N GLY A 27 -9.58 -3.38 0.25
CA GLY A 27 -8.80 -3.20 1.47
C GLY A 27 -9.53 -2.33 2.50
N PHE A 28 -8.94 -2.20 3.68
CA PHE A 28 -9.49 -1.39 4.78
C PHE A 28 -9.19 0.09 4.55
N VAL A 29 -10.24 0.90 4.50
CA VAL A 29 -10.18 2.37 4.39
C VAL A 29 -10.56 2.98 5.73
N ARG A 30 -9.74 3.90 6.23
CA ARG A 30 -10.01 4.66 7.46
C ARG A 30 -10.75 5.96 7.14
N ASP A 31 -11.65 6.36 8.02
CA ASP A 31 -12.34 7.65 7.91
C ASP A 31 -12.21 8.41 9.25
N PRO A 32 -11.55 9.59 9.28
CA PRO A 32 -10.88 10.23 8.15
C PRO A 32 -9.60 9.49 7.71
N LEU A 33 -9.16 9.71 6.47
CA LEU A 33 -7.90 9.18 5.96
C LEU A 33 -6.73 9.73 6.78
N PRO A 34 -5.83 8.86 7.29
CA PRO A 34 -4.64 9.32 8.00
C PRO A 34 -3.67 10.04 7.07
N SER A 35 -3.07 11.12 7.55
CA SER A 35 -1.97 11.78 6.86
C SER A 35 -0.64 11.22 7.36
N VAL A 36 0.19 10.74 6.45
CA VAL A 36 1.55 10.27 6.71
C VAL A 36 2.61 11.23 6.12
N ARG A 37 2.17 12.36 5.59
CA ARG A 37 2.98 13.36 4.89
C ARG A 37 4.20 13.84 5.69
N ASP A 38 4.06 13.96 7.01
CA ASP A 38 5.13 14.48 7.88
C ASP A 38 6.11 13.38 8.29
N VAL A 39 5.94 12.15 7.81
CA VAL A 39 6.86 11.04 8.05
C VAL A 39 7.93 11.04 6.97
N ALA A 40 9.19 11.16 7.39
CA ALA A 40 10.34 11.01 6.51
C ALA A 40 11.37 10.08 7.17
N LEU A 41 11.86 9.10 6.42
CA LEU A 41 12.83 8.10 6.91
C LEU A 41 14.04 8.04 5.97
N PRO A 42 15.25 7.70 6.46
CA PRO A 42 16.41 7.54 5.60
C PRO A 42 16.23 6.38 4.62
N ASP A 43 16.34 6.68 3.32
CA ASP A 43 16.43 5.66 2.27
C ASP A 43 17.88 5.20 2.10
N VAL A 44 18.18 4.03 2.63
CA VAL A 44 19.53 3.46 2.56
C VAL A 44 19.86 2.91 1.17
N SER A 45 18.88 2.69 0.32
CA SER A 45 19.12 2.39 -1.10
C SER A 45 19.58 3.62 -1.91
N ALA A 46 19.28 4.82 -1.39
CA ALA A 46 19.68 6.11 -1.97
C ALA A 46 20.71 6.85 -1.10
N GLY A 47 21.58 6.11 -0.39
CA GLY A 47 22.65 6.69 0.41
C GLY A 47 22.20 7.37 1.71
N GLY A 48 21.01 7.06 2.21
CA GLY A 48 20.46 7.59 3.46
C GLY A 48 19.81 8.96 3.32
N THR A 49 19.46 9.38 2.11
CA THR A 49 18.69 10.61 1.90
C THR A 49 17.30 10.48 2.52
N PRO A 50 16.72 11.57 3.08
CA PRO A 50 15.36 11.53 3.57
C PRO A 50 14.38 11.15 2.45
N PHE A 51 13.56 10.14 2.71
CA PHE A 51 12.48 9.69 1.86
C PHE A 51 11.15 10.11 2.51
N GLU A 52 10.38 10.94 1.82
CA GLU A 52 9.07 11.40 2.27
C GLU A 52 8.01 10.36 1.92
N MET A 53 7.01 10.19 2.78
CA MET A 53 5.89 9.27 2.55
C MET A 53 4.86 9.91 1.62
N LEU A 54 5.28 10.16 0.39
CA LEU A 54 4.49 10.76 -0.69
C LEU A 54 4.65 9.94 -1.97
N ALA A 55 3.57 9.74 -2.69
CA ALA A 55 3.66 9.23 -4.05
C ALA A 55 4.14 10.34 -5.02
N GLN A 56 4.58 9.95 -6.21
CA GLN A 56 4.74 10.88 -7.33
C GLN A 56 3.37 11.43 -7.76
N ASP A 57 3.35 12.57 -8.45
CA ASP A 57 2.11 13.20 -8.92
C ASP A 57 1.24 12.21 -9.70
N GLY A 58 0.00 12.00 -9.25
CA GLY A 58 -0.96 11.08 -9.84
C GLY A 58 -0.57 9.59 -9.73
N GLY A 59 0.28 9.24 -8.78
CA GLY A 59 0.74 7.89 -8.51
C GLY A 59 0.40 7.39 -7.11
N LEU A 60 0.92 6.22 -6.76
CA LEU A 60 0.79 5.62 -5.43
C LEU A 60 2.15 5.21 -4.89
N LEU A 61 2.32 5.33 -3.58
CA LEU A 61 3.42 4.74 -2.83
C LEU A 61 2.87 3.61 -1.97
N ILE A 62 3.40 2.41 -2.14
CA ILE A 62 3.09 1.26 -1.29
C ILE A 62 4.19 1.13 -0.24
N VAL A 63 3.81 1.16 1.05
CA VAL A 63 4.73 1.00 2.17
C VAL A 63 4.48 -0.32 2.87
N TYR A 64 5.56 -0.98 3.28
CA TYR A 64 5.56 -2.22 4.04
C TYR A 64 6.54 -2.13 5.21
N PHE A 65 6.13 -2.55 6.40
CA PHE A 65 7.00 -2.73 7.56
C PHE A 65 7.37 -4.21 7.67
N GLY A 66 8.67 -4.51 7.58
CA GLY A 66 9.13 -5.91 7.55
C GLY A 66 10.60 -6.02 7.98
N TYR A 67 11.21 -7.18 7.80
CA TYR A 67 12.63 -7.40 8.12
C TYR A 67 13.21 -8.52 7.27
N THR A 68 14.55 -8.51 7.09
CA THR A 68 15.21 -9.41 6.12
C THR A 68 15.28 -10.87 6.58
N GLU A 69 15.38 -11.13 7.87
CA GLU A 69 15.43 -12.48 8.44
C GLU A 69 14.05 -13.08 8.74
N CYS A 70 12.98 -12.49 8.21
CA CYS A 70 11.63 -13.05 8.31
C CYS A 70 11.55 -14.37 7.53
N PRO A 71 11.17 -15.48 8.18
CA PRO A 71 11.25 -16.80 7.53
C PRO A 71 10.14 -17.07 6.52
N ASP A 72 9.01 -16.33 6.55
CA ASP A 72 7.81 -16.68 5.79
C ASP A 72 7.04 -15.45 5.29
N VAL A 73 6.51 -14.62 6.19
CA VAL A 73 5.57 -13.53 5.85
C VAL A 73 6.17 -12.50 4.91
N CYS A 74 7.37 -11.96 5.22
CA CYS A 74 7.97 -10.91 4.41
C CYS A 74 8.35 -11.37 2.99
N PRO A 75 9.05 -12.50 2.79
CA PRO A 75 9.33 -12.95 1.43
C PRO A 75 8.07 -13.31 0.64
N THR A 76 7.01 -13.79 1.29
CA THR A 76 5.72 -14.04 0.65
C THR A 76 5.09 -12.73 0.20
N THR A 77 4.99 -11.72 1.08
CA THR A 77 4.44 -10.39 0.75
C THR A 77 5.19 -9.74 -0.42
N LEU A 78 6.53 -9.76 -0.39
CA LEU A 78 7.34 -9.18 -1.47
C LEU A 78 7.19 -9.94 -2.79
N ALA A 79 7.05 -11.28 -2.74
CA ALA A 79 6.79 -12.10 -3.93
C ALA A 79 5.38 -11.82 -4.51
N ASP A 80 4.39 -11.55 -3.66
CA ASP A 80 3.06 -11.16 -4.10
C ASP A 80 3.07 -9.76 -4.71
N MET A 81 3.76 -8.80 -4.12
CA MET A 81 3.95 -7.47 -4.72
C MET A 81 4.65 -7.54 -6.07
N ARG A 82 5.63 -8.43 -6.25
CA ARG A 82 6.22 -8.66 -7.59
C ARG A 82 5.20 -9.19 -8.60
N LYS A 83 4.20 -10.00 -8.17
CA LYS A 83 3.09 -10.42 -9.05
C LYS A 83 2.18 -9.23 -9.38
N VAL A 84 1.87 -8.38 -8.38
CA VAL A 84 1.10 -7.15 -8.56
C VAL A 84 1.74 -6.27 -9.65
N TYR A 85 3.05 -5.95 -9.55
CA TYR A 85 3.75 -5.16 -10.56
C TYR A 85 3.69 -5.76 -11.96
N ARG A 86 3.86 -7.08 -12.05
CA ARG A 86 3.77 -7.80 -13.31
C ARG A 86 2.39 -7.70 -13.97
N GLU A 87 1.33 -7.68 -13.15
CA GLU A 87 -0.06 -7.61 -13.60
C GLU A 87 -0.51 -6.18 -13.88
N LEU A 88 0.04 -5.19 -13.19
CA LEU A 88 -0.18 -3.77 -13.47
C LEU A 88 0.36 -3.38 -14.86
N GLY A 89 1.47 -3.97 -15.30
CA GLY A 89 2.12 -3.59 -16.54
C GLY A 89 2.52 -2.11 -16.52
N ASP A 90 2.09 -1.33 -17.52
CA ASP A 90 2.43 0.10 -17.65
C ASP A 90 1.88 0.95 -16.49
N ASP A 91 0.80 0.53 -15.82
CA ASP A 91 0.30 1.20 -14.61
C ASP A 91 1.30 1.09 -13.45
N GLY A 92 2.16 0.08 -13.46
CA GLY A 92 3.20 -0.11 -12.46
C GLY A 92 4.21 1.03 -12.38
N ASP A 93 4.42 1.78 -13.47
CA ASP A 93 5.32 2.94 -13.51
C ASP A 93 4.82 4.11 -12.63
N LYS A 94 3.53 4.09 -12.25
CA LYS A 94 2.91 5.05 -11.34
C LYS A 94 2.93 4.60 -9.89
N VAL A 95 3.43 3.40 -9.61
CA VAL A 95 3.43 2.82 -8.27
C VAL A 95 4.86 2.64 -7.80
N SER A 96 5.24 3.31 -6.71
CA SER A 96 6.51 3.07 -6.02
C SER A 96 6.31 2.16 -4.82
N PHE A 97 7.39 1.51 -4.39
CA PHE A 97 7.38 0.62 -3.23
C PHE A 97 8.50 0.96 -2.27
N ALA A 98 8.19 1.02 -0.98
CA ALA A 98 9.16 1.21 0.08
C ALA A 98 8.97 0.17 1.18
N MET A 99 10.07 -0.42 1.62
CA MET A 99 10.10 -1.28 2.81
C MET A 99 10.88 -0.59 3.92
N GLU A 100 10.22 -0.30 5.04
CA GLU A 100 10.87 0.11 6.29
C GLU A 100 11.19 -1.13 7.12
N THR A 101 12.44 -1.23 7.57
CA THR A 101 12.80 -2.33 8.47
C THR A 101 12.37 -2.07 9.91
N ILE A 102 11.80 -3.11 10.52
CA ILE A 102 11.49 -3.13 11.96
C ILE A 102 12.62 -3.72 12.80
N ASP A 103 13.67 -4.22 12.17
CA ASP A 103 14.82 -4.86 12.81
C ASP A 103 16.10 -4.08 12.49
N ILE A 104 16.14 -2.85 12.96
CA ILE A 104 17.22 -1.91 12.67
C ILE A 104 18.61 -2.37 13.14
N GLU A 105 18.68 -3.35 14.05
CA GLU A 105 19.97 -3.86 14.53
C GLU A 105 20.60 -4.87 13.55
N ARG A 106 19.80 -5.75 12.93
CA ARG A 106 20.28 -6.78 12.01
C ARG A 106 20.25 -6.34 10.55
N ASP A 107 19.27 -5.53 10.18
CA ASP A 107 19.11 -5.05 8.81
C ASP A 107 20.01 -3.84 8.55
N THR A 108 21.20 -4.10 8.01
CA THR A 108 22.17 -3.04 7.70
C THR A 108 21.83 -2.32 6.40
N SER A 109 22.51 -1.17 6.18
CA SER A 109 22.37 -0.39 4.94
C SER A 109 22.85 -1.14 3.68
N GLU A 110 23.58 -2.22 3.82
CA GLU A 110 23.98 -3.08 2.70
C GLU A 110 23.01 -4.24 2.47
N ILE A 111 22.50 -4.83 3.57
CA ILE A 111 21.65 -6.04 3.50
C ILE A 111 20.24 -5.69 3.05
N LEU A 112 19.65 -4.63 3.62
CA LEU A 112 18.24 -4.28 3.39
C LEU A 112 17.94 -3.95 1.92
N PRO A 113 18.71 -3.07 1.23
CA PRO A 113 18.49 -2.81 -0.20
C PRO A 113 18.65 -4.08 -1.04
N ALA A 114 19.69 -4.87 -0.80
CA ALA A 114 19.93 -6.10 -1.55
C ALA A 114 18.77 -7.09 -1.40
N TYR A 115 18.17 -7.17 -0.22
CA TYR A 115 17.03 -8.03 0.04
C TYR A 115 15.79 -7.55 -0.70
N VAL A 116 15.31 -6.32 -0.46
CA VAL A 116 14.04 -5.85 -1.03
C VAL A 116 14.10 -5.74 -2.55
N GLN A 117 15.23 -5.26 -3.09
CA GLN A 117 15.44 -5.10 -4.54
C GLN A 117 15.62 -6.45 -5.28
N SER A 118 15.89 -7.54 -4.57
CA SER A 118 15.84 -8.89 -5.17
C SER A 118 14.42 -9.31 -5.57
N PHE A 119 13.40 -8.72 -4.98
CA PHE A 119 11.98 -8.92 -5.31
C PHE A 119 11.46 -7.82 -6.24
N ILE A 120 11.71 -6.56 -5.90
CA ILE A 120 11.21 -5.37 -6.60
C ILE A 120 12.42 -4.46 -6.88
N PRO A 121 12.95 -4.44 -8.11
CA PRO A 121 14.26 -3.87 -8.44
C PRO A 121 14.45 -2.39 -8.05
N GLU A 122 13.40 -1.58 -8.13
CA GLU A 122 13.45 -0.13 -7.84
C GLU A 122 12.86 0.23 -6.47
N ALA A 123 12.65 -0.78 -5.60
CA ALA A 123 12.11 -0.55 -4.27
C ALA A 123 13.07 0.29 -3.41
N HIS A 124 12.49 1.21 -2.66
CA HIS A 124 13.16 1.96 -1.62
C HIS A 124 13.36 1.09 -0.38
N ALA A 125 14.54 1.17 0.22
CA ALA A 125 14.89 0.47 1.44
C ALA A 125 15.06 1.50 2.56
N LEU A 126 14.09 1.57 3.45
CA LEU A 126 14.03 2.57 4.50
C LEU A 126 14.53 1.98 5.81
N ARG A 127 15.34 2.75 6.53
CA ARG A 127 15.89 2.33 7.82
C ARG A 127 15.94 3.52 8.77
N ALA A 128 15.05 3.52 9.75
CA ALA A 128 15.06 4.51 10.82
C ALA A 128 16.40 4.50 11.59
N PRO A 129 16.89 5.66 12.06
CA PRO A 129 18.15 5.74 12.78
C PRO A 129 18.09 5.09 14.17
N ASP A 130 16.91 5.01 14.77
CA ASP A 130 16.67 4.46 16.11
C ASP A 130 15.21 3.99 16.26
N ASP A 131 14.94 3.24 17.34
CA ASP A 131 13.61 2.69 17.63
C ASP A 131 12.57 3.78 17.95
N VAL A 132 12.98 4.93 18.46
CA VAL A 132 12.05 6.04 18.76
C VAL A 132 11.49 6.62 17.47
N THR A 133 12.34 6.83 16.48
CA THR A 133 11.95 7.30 15.15
C THR A 133 11.10 6.26 14.43
N LEU A 134 11.49 4.98 14.50
CA LEU A 134 10.74 3.88 13.91
C LEU A 134 9.33 3.77 14.52
N ARG A 135 9.21 3.82 15.86
CA ARG A 135 7.91 3.81 16.55
C ARG A 135 7.03 4.94 16.11
N ALA A 136 7.58 6.17 16.10
CA ALA A 136 6.82 7.34 15.69
C ALA A 136 6.29 7.22 14.25
N ALA A 137 7.08 6.65 13.35
CA ALA A 137 6.63 6.37 11.99
C ALA A 137 5.55 5.29 11.97
N ALA A 138 5.78 4.13 12.60
CA ALA A 138 4.84 3.01 12.63
C ALA A 138 3.48 3.40 13.21
N ASP A 139 3.46 4.22 14.29
CA ASP A 139 2.23 4.69 14.95
C ASP A 139 1.31 5.46 13.99
N VAL A 140 1.86 6.31 13.11
CA VAL A 140 1.07 7.07 12.12
C VAL A 140 0.38 6.14 11.13
N PHE A 141 1.06 5.05 10.75
CA PHE A 141 0.48 4.01 9.87
C PHE A 141 -0.51 3.10 10.62
N GLY A 142 -0.47 3.07 11.95
CA GLY A 142 -1.16 2.08 12.76
C GLY A 142 -0.52 0.70 12.62
N ALA A 143 0.77 0.67 12.35
CA ALA A 143 1.60 -0.53 12.37
C ALA A 143 2.15 -0.75 13.79
N ASP A 144 2.20 -2.00 14.22
CA ASP A 144 2.79 -2.39 15.49
C ASP A 144 3.86 -3.47 15.26
N TYR A 145 4.90 -3.45 16.09
CA TYR A 145 5.96 -4.45 16.04
C TYR A 145 6.59 -4.65 17.43
N SER A 146 7.17 -5.82 17.63
CA SER A 146 8.06 -6.10 18.75
C SER A 146 9.27 -6.91 18.27
N VAL A 147 10.44 -6.55 18.81
CA VAL A 147 11.68 -7.30 18.63
C VAL A 147 12.20 -7.61 20.03
N GLU A 148 12.17 -8.87 20.41
CA GLU A 148 12.58 -9.33 21.73
C GLU A 148 13.72 -10.34 21.61
N ILE A 149 14.67 -10.28 22.55
CA ILE A 149 15.69 -11.31 22.70
C ILE A 149 15.33 -12.13 23.91
N THR A 150 15.01 -13.40 23.72
CA THR A 150 14.66 -14.31 24.81
C THR A 150 15.87 -14.55 25.73
N GLN A 151 15.61 -15.08 26.94
CA GLN A 151 16.69 -15.45 27.87
C GLN A 151 17.67 -16.48 27.29
N GLU A 152 17.26 -17.19 26.26
CA GLU A 152 18.07 -18.18 25.55
C GLU A 152 18.84 -17.55 24.36
N GLY A 153 18.74 -16.23 24.17
CA GLY A 153 19.40 -15.50 23.09
C GLY A 153 18.72 -15.63 21.72
N LYS A 154 17.46 -16.10 21.68
CA LYS A 154 16.69 -16.20 20.43
C LYS A 154 15.98 -14.88 20.15
N TYR A 155 16.03 -14.42 18.91
CA TYR A 155 15.23 -13.30 18.44
C TYR A 155 13.80 -13.75 18.17
N GLU A 156 12.84 -13.07 18.78
CA GLU A 156 11.42 -13.19 18.50
C GLU A 156 10.91 -11.87 17.95
N VAL A 157 10.36 -11.89 16.74
CA VAL A 157 9.87 -10.71 16.04
C VAL A 157 8.41 -10.92 15.70
N ALA A 158 7.58 -9.98 16.12
CA ALA A 158 6.18 -9.91 15.70
C ALA A 158 5.91 -8.53 15.09
N HIS A 159 5.10 -8.47 14.05
CA HIS A 159 4.70 -7.20 13.44
C HIS A 159 3.38 -7.28 12.70
N THR A 160 2.77 -6.13 12.50
CA THR A 160 1.63 -5.96 11.61
C THR A 160 2.10 -6.08 10.16
N ALA A 161 1.72 -7.15 9.49
CA ALA A 161 2.16 -7.45 8.12
C ALA A 161 1.17 -6.89 7.09
N HIS A 162 0.96 -5.58 7.12
CA HIS A 162 0.06 -4.88 6.19
C HIS A 162 0.85 -4.16 5.10
N LEU A 163 0.22 -4.02 3.93
CA LEU A 163 0.62 -3.09 2.87
C LEU A 163 -0.24 -1.83 2.99
N TYR A 164 0.38 -0.68 2.82
CA TYR A 164 -0.24 0.64 2.96
C TYR A 164 -0.10 1.42 1.67
N ALA A 165 -1.20 1.83 1.03
CA ALA A 165 -1.17 2.66 -0.16
C ALA A 165 -1.37 4.13 0.19
N ILE A 166 -0.49 4.98 -0.30
CA ILE A 166 -0.42 6.41 -0.03
C ILE A 166 -0.51 7.16 -1.35
N ASP A 167 -1.26 8.25 -1.40
CA ASP A 167 -1.35 9.14 -2.55
C ASP A 167 -0.26 10.22 -2.58
N ASP A 168 -0.33 11.09 -3.59
CA ASP A 168 0.58 12.23 -3.77
C ASP A 168 0.34 13.38 -2.77
N ALA A 169 -0.80 13.37 -2.07
CA ALA A 169 -1.06 14.27 -0.94
C ALA A 169 -0.51 13.75 0.40
N GLY A 170 0.00 12.51 0.45
CA GLY A 170 0.47 11.84 1.66
C GLY A 170 -0.68 11.35 2.53
N LEU A 171 -1.83 11.01 1.92
CA LEU A 171 -2.97 10.41 2.58
C LEU A 171 -2.95 8.89 2.38
N LEU A 172 -3.12 8.15 3.46
CA LEU A 172 -3.21 6.69 3.43
C LEU A 172 -4.59 6.28 2.95
N GLN A 173 -4.67 5.85 1.68
CA GLN A 173 -5.90 5.55 0.97
C GLN A 173 -6.49 4.20 1.37
N VAL A 174 -5.66 3.17 1.44
CA VAL A 174 -6.11 1.80 1.75
C VAL A 174 -5.02 0.99 2.44
N THR A 175 -5.44 0.04 3.25
CA THR A 175 -4.56 -0.92 3.92
C THR A 175 -4.98 -2.34 3.54
N TRP A 176 -4.04 -3.15 3.04
CA TRP A 176 -4.27 -4.57 2.77
C TRP A 176 -3.58 -5.44 3.82
N ALA A 177 -4.33 -6.36 4.40
CA ALA A 177 -3.79 -7.35 5.33
C ALA A 177 -2.93 -8.39 4.61
N PHE A 178 -2.02 -9.03 5.34
CA PHE A 178 -1.28 -10.19 4.83
C PHE A 178 -2.26 -11.26 4.28
N GLY A 179 -1.93 -11.82 3.12
CA GLY A 179 -2.76 -12.81 2.44
C GLY A 179 -3.88 -12.22 1.58
N THR A 180 -3.93 -10.89 1.41
CA THR A 180 -4.77 -10.31 0.35
C THR A 180 -4.22 -10.74 -1.02
N GLU A 181 -5.08 -11.33 -1.85
CA GLU A 181 -4.69 -11.84 -3.17
C GLU A 181 -4.17 -10.72 -4.07
N PRO A 182 -3.09 -10.96 -4.85
CA PRO A 182 -2.50 -9.95 -5.74
C PRO A 182 -3.50 -9.30 -6.69
N GLU A 183 -4.46 -10.05 -7.23
CA GLU A 183 -5.50 -9.57 -8.15
C GLU A 183 -6.43 -8.54 -7.49
N VAL A 184 -6.67 -8.69 -6.18
CA VAL A 184 -7.46 -7.74 -5.38
C VAL A 184 -6.68 -6.44 -5.22
N ILE A 185 -5.39 -6.52 -4.90
CA ILE A 185 -4.50 -5.37 -4.77
C ILE A 185 -4.40 -4.61 -6.10
N VAL A 186 -4.24 -5.33 -7.23
CA VAL A 186 -4.21 -4.74 -8.58
C VAL A 186 -5.49 -3.98 -8.89
N LYS A 187 -6.65 -4.57 -8.58
CA LYS A 187 -7.96 -3.92 -8.78
C LYS A 187 -8.04 -2.60 -8.00
N ASP A 188 -7.69 -2.63 -6.72
CA ASP A 188 -7.76 -1.46 -5.86
C ASP A 188 -6.76 -0.37 -6.30
N ILE A 189 -5.53 -0.73 -6.69
CA ILE A 189 -4.54 0.20 -7.24
C ILE A 189 -5.10 0.89 -8.49
N ARG A 190 -5.66 0.14 -9.43
CA ARG A 190 -6.26 0.72 -10.66
C ARG A 190 -7.42 1.65 -10.36
N LEU A 191 -8.25 1.35 -9.35
CA LEU A 191 -9.30 2.26 -8.91
C LEU A 191 -8.71 3.57 -8.41
N LEU A 192 -7.73 3.51 -7.50
CA LEU A 192 -7.08 4.70 -6.93
C LEU A 192 -6.38 5.54 -7.98
N LEU A 193 -5.67 4.93 -8.96
CA LEU A 193 -5.02 5.66 -10.04
C LEU A 193 -6.00 6.35 -11.01
N ASN A 194 -7.25 5.90 -11.09
CA ASN A 194 -8.27 6.52 -11.93
C ASN A 194 -9.06 7.63 -11.22
N GLU A 195 -8.93 7.76 -9.90
CA GLU A 195 -9.61 8.78 -9.08
C GLU A 195 -8.74 10.02 -8.82
N GLN A 196 -7.47 10.00 -9.23
CA GLN A 196 -6.48 11.09 -9.07
C GLN A 196 -6.46 12.10 -10.20
#